data_e2c5f7242ab841de7e13271cd7d2daa4
#
_entry.id   e2c5f7242ab841de7e13271cd7d2daa4
#
_cell.length_a   1.000
_cell.length_b   1.000
_cell.length_c   1.000
_cell.angle_alpha   90.00
_cell.angle_beta   90.00
_cell.angle_gamma   90.00
#
_symmetry.space_group_name_H-M   'P 1'
#
loop_
_entity.id
_entity.type
_entity.pdbx_description
1 polymer ?
#
loop_
_entity_poly.entity_id
_entity_poly.type
_entity_poly.pdbx_seq_one_letter_code
_entity_poly.pdbx_strand_id
1 'polypeptide(L)' 'MEPRAAVLAILTEEAAPVHWTKIQDLALRRGYLDPFEHPDVRKVVQTTLRALTREGIIERRTTGVYFVVERAEDADA' A
#
# COMPACT_ATOMS: atom_id res chain seq x y z
N MET A 1 -3.97 -9.23 -7.83
CA MET A 1 -3.12 -8.10 -8.21
C MET A 1 -1.69 -8.32 -7.75
N GLU A 2 -0.76 -7.65 -8.42
CA GLU A 2 0.59 -7.62 -7.88
C GLU A 2 0.62 -6.79 -6.61
N PRO A 3 1.57 -7.06 -5.71
CA PRO A 3 1.61 -6.35 -4.43
C PRO A 3 1.61 -4.83 -4.53
N ARG A 4 2.36 -4.27 -5.50
CA ARG A 4 2.38 -2.82 -5.67
C ARG A 4 0.98 -2.28 -5.99
N ALA A 5 0.31 -2.92 -6.93
CA ALA A 5 -1.03 -2.51 -7.33
C ALA A 5 -2.01 -2.68 -6.17
N ALA A 6 -1.89 -3.76 -5.41
CA ALA A 6 -2.78 -4.03 -4.29
C ALA A 6 -2.64 -2.96 -3.22
N VAL A 7 -1.40 -2.65 -2.82
CA VAL A 7 -1.17 -1.65 -1.77
C VAL A 7 -1.65 -0.28 -2.23
N LEU A 8 -1.35 0.10 -3.46
CA LEU A 8 -1.77 1.40 -3.97
C LEU A 8 -3.29 1.49 -4.06
N ALA A 9 -3.94 0.40 -4.48
CA ALA A 9 -5.40 0.39 -4.55
C ALA A 9 -6.02 0.63 -3.17
N ILE A 10 -5.51 -0.06 -2.15
CA ILE A 10 -6.01 0.10 -0.79
C ILE A 10 -5.84 1.53 -0.31
N LEU A 11 -4.63 2.08 -0.46
CA LEU A 11 -4.36 3.43 0.03
C LEU A 11 -5.18 4.48 -0.71
N THR A 12 -5.40 4.28 -2.01
CA THR A 12 -6.23 5.21 -2.79
C THR A 12 -7.68 5.11 -2.39
N GLU A 13 -8.18 3.90 -2.20
CA GLU A 13 -9.59 3.67 -1.85
C GLU A 13 -9.92 4.19 -0.46
N GLU A 14 -9.01 4.03 0.48
CA GLU A 14 -9.25 4.49 1.84
C GLU A 14 -9.14 6.00 1.95
N ALA A 15 -8.35 6.62 1.08
CA ALA A 15 -8.21 8.07 1.01
C ALA A 15 -7.80 8.71 2.33
N ALA A 16 -7.11 7.96 3.19
CA ALA A 16 -6.68 8.40 4.52
C ALA A 16 -5.48 7.55 4.91
N PRO A 17 -4.68 8.01 5.87
CA PRO A 17 -3.57 7.20 6.35
C PRO A 17 -4.06 5.89 6.93
N VAL A 18 -3.39 4.79 6.58
CA VAL A 18 -3.81 3.44 6.94
C VAL A 18 -2.64 2.70 7.58
N HIS A 19 -2.91 2.03 8.69
CA HIS A 19 -1.90 1.19 9.33
C HIS A 19 -1.64 -0.05 8.47
N TRP A 20 -0.39 -0.52 8.44
CA TRP A 20 -0.02 -1.62 7.55
C TRP A 20 -0.83 -2.90 7.83
N THR A 21 -1.25 -3.12 9.07
CA THR A 21 -2.06 -4.30 9.38
C THR A 21 -3.42 -4.22 8.70
N LYS A 22 -3.97 -3.02 8.61
CA LYS A 22 -5.24 -2.84 7.93
C LYS A 22 -5.06 -2.95 6.42
N ILE A 23 -3.94 -2.46 5.90
CA ILE A 23 -3.63 -2.62 4.48
C ILE A 23 -3.61 -4.10 4.12
N GLN A 24 -2.92 -4.90 4.93
CA GLN A 24 -2.85 -6.33 4.73
C GLN A 24 -4.23 -6.98 4.78
N ASP A 25 -5.00 -6.63 5.81
CA ASP A 25 -6.33 -7.20 5.99
C ASP A 25 -7.25 -6.88 4.82
N LEU A 26 -7.27 -5.62 4.41
CA LEU A 26 -8.12 -5.19 3.31
C LEU A 26 -7.70 -5.81 1.98
N ALA A 27 -6.38 -5.94 1.76
CA ALA A 27 -5.90 -6.56 0.55
C ALA A 27 -6.37 -8.01 0.44
N LEU A 28 -6.36 -8.72 1.56
CA LEU A 28 -6.86 -10.09 1.59
C LEU A 28 -8.36 -10.16 1.44
N ARG A 29 -9.07 -9.30 2.16
CA ARG A 29 -10.54 -9.31 2.12
C ARG A 29 -11.09 -8.97 0.75
N ARG A 30 -10.45 -8.02 0.07
CA ARG A 30 -10.92 -7.58 -1.24
C ARG A 30 -10.40 -8.45 -2.37
N GLY A 31 -9.61 -9.46 -2.04
CA GLY A 31 -9.05 -10.36 -3.04
C GLY A 31 -7.95 -9.74 -3.88
N TYR A 32 -7.35 -8.65 -3.41
CA TYR A 32 -6.26 -8.02 -4.13
C TYR A 32 -4.96 -8.80 -4.01
N LEU A 33 -4.79 -9.52 -2.89
CA LEU A 33 -3.66 -10.41 -2.70
C LEU A 33 -4.18 -11.81 -2.40
N ASP A 34 -3.57 -12.80 -3.04
CA ASP A 34 -3.93 -14.20 -2.87
C ASP A 34 -2.93 -14.84 -1.92
N PRO A 35 -3.36 -15.32 -0.74
CA PRO A 35 -2.43 -15.94 0.20
C PRO A 35 -1.79 -17.22 -0.32
N PHE A 36 -2.38 -17.84 -1.34
CA PHE A 36 -1.76 -19.00 -1.96
C PHE A 36 -0.58 -18.62 -2.84
N GLU A 37 -0.65 -17.44 -3.47
CA GLU A 37 0.47 -16.93 -4.26
C GLU A 37 1.52 -16.27 -3.37
N HIS A 38 1.09 -15.71 -2.24
CA HIS A 38 1.97 -15.00 -1.34
C HIS A 38 1.76 -15.52 0.07
N PRO A 39 2.35 -16.68 0.40
CA PRO A 39 2.12 -17.30 1.72
C PRO A 39 2.51 -16.39 2.90
N ASP A 40 3.53 -15.56 2.71
CA ASP A 40 3.92 -14.61 3.74
C ASP A 40 3.43 -13.22 3.35
N VAL A 41 2.13 -13.01 3.46
CA VAL A 41 1.49 -11.77 3.05
C VAL A 41 2.05 -10.58 3.82
N ARG A 42 2.32 -10.75 5.12
CA ARG A 42 2.88 -9.69 5.93
C ARG A 42 4.20 -9.19 5.36
N LYS A 43 5.08 -10.11 5.01
CA LYS A 43 6.39 -9.75 4.47
C LYS A 43 6.23 -9.05 3.12
N VAL A 44 5.33 -9.56 2.28
CA VAL A 44 5.08 -8.98 0.97
C VAL A 44 4.58 -7.55 1.12
N VAL A 45 3.61 -7.32 2.01
CA VAL A 45 3.06 -6.00 2.22
C VAL A 45 4.13 -5.05 2.74
N GLN A 46 4.92 -5.47 3.74
CA GLN A 46 5.94 -4.60 4.31
C GLN A 46 7.06 -4.29 3.33
N THR A 47 7.49 -5.27 2.56
CA THR A 47 8.51 -5.03 1.54
C THR A 47 8.00 -4.04 0.49
N THR A 48 6.74 -4.20 0.09
CA THR A 48 6.13 -3.32 -0.90
C THR A 48 6.01 -1.90 -0.36
N LEU A 49 5.57 -1.76 0.90
CA LEU A 49 5.45 -0.44 1.53
C LEU A 49 6.80 0.26 1.58
N ARG A 50 7.85 -0.48 1.91
CA ARG A 50 9.18 0.10 1.95
C ARG A 50 9.63 0.59 0.59
N ALA A 51 9.39 -0.24 -0.44
CA ALA A 51 9.78 0.14 -1.81
C ALA A 51 9.02 1.37 -2.29
N LEU A 52 7.71 1.41 -2.07
CA LEU A 52 6.90 2.54 -2.50
C LEU A 52 7.27 3.81 -1.74
N THR A 53 7.60 3.69 -0.46
CA THR A 53 8.05 4.83 0.33
C THR A 53 9.37 5.38 -0.21
N ARG A 54 10.30 4.48 -0.54
CA ARG A 54 11.58 4.88 -1.09
C ARG A 54 11.42 5.59 -2.43
N GLU A 55 10.44 5.17 -3.21
CA GLU A 55 10.17 5.80 -4.51
C GLU A 55 9.41 7.10 -4.38
N GLY A 56 8.92 7.43 -3.19
CA GLY A 56 8.19 8.67 -2.98
C GLY A 56 6.73 8.61 -3.42
N ILE A 57 6.23 7.42 -3.74
CA ILE A 57 4.83 7.26 -4.18
C ILE A 57 3.91 7.29 -2.98
N ILE A 58 4.36 6.76 -1.85
CA ILE A 58 3.62 6.82 -0.59
C ILE A 58 4.55 7.38 0.47
N GLU A 59 3.97 7.82 1.59
CA GLU A 59 4.75 8.31 2.72
C GLU A 59 4.27 7.65 4.00
N ARG A 60 5.21 7.50 4.93
CA ARG A 60 4.91 7.03 6.26
C ARG A 60 4.63 8.23 7.14
N ARG A 61 3.45 8.27 7.73
CA ARG A 61 3.06 9.37 8.60
C ARG A 61 3.56 9.17 10.02
N THR A 62 3.34 7.97 10.55
CA THR A 62 3.86 7.55 11.83
C THR A 62 4.30 6.12 11.68
N THR A 63 4.81 5.52 12.76
CA THR A 63 5.26 4.13 12.67
C THR A 63 4.13 3.24 12.19
N GLY A 64 4.34 2.62 11.04
CA GLY A 64 3.40 1.65 10.48
C GLY A 64 2.21 2.25 9.75
N VAL A 65 2.06 3.58 9.69
CA VAL A 65 0.92 4.22 9.05
C VAL A 65 1.39 4.90 7.76
N TYR A 66 0.69 4.61 6.66
CA TYR A 66 1.09 5.08 5.35
C TYR A 66 -0.08 5.73 4.61
N PHE A 67 0.25 6.60 3.66
CA PHE A 67 -0.75 7.22 2.81
C PHE A 67 -0.13 7.49 1.44
N VAL A 68 -1.00 7.54 0.42
CA VAL A 68 -0.54 7.85 -0.93
C VAL A 68 -0.30 9.35 -1.06
N VAL A 69 0.82 9.70 -1.70
CA VAL A 69 1.18 11.10 -1.89
C VAL A 69 0.43 11.64 -3.08
N GLU A 70 -0.32 12.72 -2.86
CA GLU A 70 -0.96 13.45 -3.93
C GLU A 70 0.03 14.46 -4.46
N ARG A 71 0.40 14.30 -5.72
CA ARG A 71 1.37 15.19 -6.33
C ARG A 71 0.66 16.16 -7.25
N ALA A 72 0.45 17.36 -6.76
CA ALA A 72 -0.20 18.37 -7.56
C ALA A 72 0.55 18.64 -8.85
N GLU A 73 1.88 18.49 -8.80
CA GLU A 73 2.71 18.68 -9.99
C GLU A 73 2.41 17.66 -11.07
N ASP A 74 1.84 16.54 -10.71
CA ASP A 74 1.48 15.54 -11.71
C ASP A 74 0.41 16.07 -12.65
N ALA A 75 -0.43 16.94 -12.14
CA ALA A 75 -1.46 17.57 -12.97
C ALA A 75 -0.86 18.58 -13.91
N ASP A 76 0.28 19.13 -13.54
CA ASP A 76 0.95 20.14 -14.36
C ASP A 76 1.85 19.51 -15.40
N ALA A 77 2.19 18.29 -15.20
CA ALA A 77 3.14 17.59 -16.09
C ALA A 77 2.54 17.25 -17.44
#